data_fb4e5e8917db2c510c6dd99257140272
#
_entry.id   fb4e5e8917db2c510c6dd99257140272
#
_cell.length_a   1.000
_cell.length_b   1.000
_cell.length_c   1.000
_cell.angle_alpha   90.00
_cell.angle_beta   90.00
_cell.angle_gamma   90.00
#
_symmetry.space_group_name_H-M   'P 1'
#
loop_
_entity.id
_entity.type
_entity.pdbx_description
1 polymer ?
#
loop_
_entity_poly.entity_id
_entity_poly.type
_entity_poly.pdbx_seq_one_letter_code
_entity_poly.pdbx_strand_id
1 'polypeptide(L)'
;MTNGSHIMLDCTGAVGIDGDWMLSLMKKAVDASGARRVHSHIEKFDGTLSPPGFASVVLLDESHVSAHCYSDIGLLAIDAFSCGNTDPARIIEAIESEIRTKFPG
;
A
#
# COMPACT_ATOMS: atom_id res chain seq x y z
N MET A 1 8.33 -24.95 -7.99
CA MET A 1 8.21 -23.50 -7.94
C MET A 1 6.77 -23.10 -7.60
N THR A 2 6.62 -22.24 -6.66
CA THR A 2 5.29 -21.76 -6.29
C THR A 2 4.83 -20.66 -7.25
N ASN A 3 3.55 -20.63 -7.54
CA ASN A 3 2.96 -19.54 -8.29
C ASN A 3 2.87 -18.29 -7.41
N GLY A 4 3.00 -17.13 -8.04
CA GLY A 4 2.79 -15.88 -7.33
C GLY A 4 1.32 -15.65 -7.03
N SER A 5 1.06 -14.95 -5.93
CA SER A 5 -0.26 -14.47 -5.56
C SER A 5 -0.27 -12.95 -5.61
N HIS A 6 -1.29 -12.38 -6.19
CA HIS A 6 -1.41 -10.92 -6.35
C HIS A 6 -2.80 -10.50 -5.86
N ILE A 7 -2.82 -9.66 -4.83
CA ILE A 7 -4.07 -9.14 -4.25
C ILE A 7 -4.10 -7.64 -4.49
N MET A 8 -5.21 -7.15 -5.00
CA MET A 8 -5.40 -5.72 -5.26
C MET A 8 -6.60 -5.21 -4.47
N LEU A 9 -6.49 -3.97 -3.98
CA LEU A 9 -7.56 -3.30 -3.25
C LEU A 9 -7.66 -1.87 -3.75
N ASP A 10 -8.84 -1.50 -4.22
CA ASP A 10 -9.13 -0.12 -4.62
C ASP A 10 -10.07 0.49 -3.59
N CYS A 11 -9.73 1.69 -3.13
CA CYS A 11 -10.53 2.41 -2.14
C CYS A 11 -10.95 3.77 -2.71
N THR A 12 -12.17 4.19 -2.39
CA THR A 12 -12.65 5.54 -2.68
C THR A 12 -12.99 6.22 -1.36
N GLY A 13 -13.08 7.55 -1.37
CA GLY A 13 -13.43 8.30 -0.16
C GLY A 13 -12.26 8.60 0.75
N ALA A 14 -11.02 8.32 0.33
CA ALA A 14 -9.82 8.58 1.12
C ALA A 14 -9.21 9.95 0.79
N VAL A 15 -10.04 10.99 0.76
CA VAL A 15 -9.61 12.34 0.44
C VAL A 15 -8.64 12.85 1.51
N GLY A 16 -7.52 13.41 1.06
CA GLY A 16 -6.53 14.01 1.97
C GLY A 16 -5.65 13.01 2.71
N ILE A 17 -5.59 11.76 2.24
CA ILE A 17 -4.72 10.78 2.88
C ILE A 17 -3.26 11.20 2.74
N ASP A 18 -2.52 11.12 3.86
CA ASP A 18 -1.11 11.50 3.89
C ASP A 18 -0.22 10.34 3.44
N GLY A 19 0.70 10.64 2.50
CA GLY A 19 1.59 9.62 1.94
C GLY A 19 2.52 9.01 2.97
N ASP A 20 3.04 9.82 3.90
CA ASP A 20 3.93 9.29 4.94
C ASP A 20 3.18 8.36 5.89
N TRP A 21 1.94 8.71 6.22
CA TRP A 21 1.08 7.84 7.01
C TRP A 21 0.85 6.51 6.30
N MET A 22 0.57 6.56 4.99
CA MET A 22 0.33 5.35 4.20
C MET A 22 1.57 4.47 4.12
N LEU A 23 2.74 5.07 3.90
CA LEU A 23 3.98 4.30 3.83
C LEU A 23 4.29 3.64 5.17
N SER A 24 4.07 4.36 6.29
CA SER A 24 4.26 3.79 7.63
C SER A 24 3.32 2.63 7.87
N LEU A 25 2.07 2.74 7.43
CA LEU A 25 1.08 1.67 7.55
C LEU A 25 1.51 0.44 6.74
N MET A 26 2.00 0.64 5.52
CA MET A 26 2.48 -0.45 4.67
C MET A 26 3.64 -1.19 5.33
N LYS A 27 4.60 -0.46 5.89
CA LYS A 27 5.74 -1.05 6.61
C LYS A 27 5.27 -1.85 7.82
N LYS A 28 4.33 -1.30 8.59
CA LYS A 28 3.77 -1.97 9.77
C LYS A 28 3.07 -3.26 9.39
N ALA A 29 2.29 -3.24 8.32
CA ALA A 29 1.59 -4.43 7.84
C ALA A 29 2.56 -5.52 7.37
N VAL A 30 3.62 -5.12 6.68
CA VAL A 30 4.68 -6.04 6.24
C VAL A 30 5.37 -6.67 7.45
N ASP A 31 5.74 -5.84 8.42
CA ASP A 31 6.44 -6.35 9.63
C ASP A 31 5.55 -7.33 10.40
N ALA A 32 4.25 -7.04 10.50
CA ALA A 32 3.30 -7.92 11.19
C ALA A 32 3.11 -9.26 10.45
N SER A 33 3.34 -9.30 9.15
CA SER A 33 3.23 -10.53 8.36
C SER A 33 4.43 -11.44 8.52
N GLY A 34 5.51 -10.96 9.14
CA GLY A 34 6.76 -11.70 9.29
C GLY A 34 7.69 -11.59 8.09
N ALA A 35 7.31 -10.84 7.06
CA ALA A 35 8.16 -10.64 5.89
C ALA A 35 9.30 -9.67 6.21
N ARG A 36 10.39 -9.78 5.46
CA ARG A 36 11.55 -8.90 5.64
C ARG A 36 11.51 -7.77 4.62
N ARG A 37 11.56 -6.53 5.12
CA ARG A 37 11.64 -5.36 4.25
C ARG A 37 13.05 -5.23 3.68
N VAL A 38 13.13 -4.98 2.38
CA VAL A 38 14.40 -4.76 1.68
C VAL A 38 14.60 -3.28 1.38
N HIS A 39 13.55 -2.62 0.93
CA HIS A 39 13.62 -1.20 0.54
C HIS A 39 12.22 -0.61 0.55
N SER A 40 12.13 0.68 0.83
CA SER A 40 10.87 1.40 0.73
C SER A 40 11.12 2.77 0.13
N HIS A 41 10.13 3.28 -0.59
CA HIS A 41 10.23 4.58 -1.25
C HIS A 41 8.85 5.21 -1.40
N ILE A 42 8.80 6.52 -1.37
CA ILE A 42 7.60 7.29 -1.66
C ILE A 42 7.96 8.48 -2.53
N GLU A 43 7.13 8.72 -3.54
CA GLU A 43 7.16 9.93 -4.37
C GLU A 43 5.88 10.68 -4.15
N LYS A 44 5.99 11.97 -3.85
CA LYS A 44 4.84 12.85 -3.65
C LYS A 44 4.68 13.76 -4.87
N PHE A 45 3.44 13.97 -5.27
CA PHE A 45 3.09 14.78 -6.43
C PHE A 45 2.23 15.96 -6.00
N ASP A 46 2.59 17.16 -6.47
CA ASP A 46 1.92 18.40 -6.05
C ASP A 46 0.82 18.87 -7.00
N GLY A 47 0.62 18.13 -8.11
CA GLY A 47 -0.40 18.47 -9.09
C GLY A 47 0.10 19.24 -10.30
N THR A 48 1.42 19.49 -10.40
CA THR A 48 1.96 20.24 -11.54
C THR A 48 2.20 19.36 -12.76
N LEU A 49 2.95 18.27 -12.61
CA LEU A 49 3.24 17.34 -13.71
C LEU A 49 2.34 16.11 -13.66
N SER A 50 1.90 15.73 -12.49
CA SER A 50 1.01 14.59 -12.25
C SER A 50 -0.11 15.04 -11.33
N PRO A 51 -1.28 14.37 -11.31
CA PRO A 51 -2.31 14.70 -10.34
C PRO A 51 -1.76 14.65 -8.91
N PRO A 52 -2.27 15.48 -7.99
CA PRO A 52 -1.75 15.51 -6.62
C PRO A 52 -2.01 14.16 -5.92
N GLY A 53 -1.03 13.74 -5.14
CA GLY A 53 -1.09 12.47 -4.43
C GLY A 53 0.28 11.89 -4.19
N PHE A 54 0.38 10.56 -4.25
CA PHE A 54 1.67 9.90 -4.04
C PHE A 54 1.69 8.52 -4.68
N ALA A 55 2.91 8.01 -4.88
CA ALA A 55 3.15 6.61 -5.21
C ALA A 55 4.17 6.08 -4.22
N SER A 56 3.90 4.91 -3.63
CA SER A 56 4.78 4.32 -2.63
C SER A 56 4.95 2.83 -2.87
N VAL A 57 6.08 2.30 -2.41
CA VAL A 57 6.39 0.89 -2.55
C VAL A 57 7.22 0.41 -1.36
N VAL A 58 6.95 -0.81 -0.92
CA VAL A 58 7.79 -1.53 0.02
C VAL A 58 8.21 -2.83 -0.66
N LEU A 59 9.51 -2.97 -0.90
CA LEU A 59 10.06 -4.18 -1.50
C LEU A 59 10.43 -5.16 -0.41
N LEU A 60 10.08 -6.41 -0.63
CA LEU A 60 10.40 -7.54 0.23
C LEU A 60 11.32 -8.48 -0.54
N ASP A 61 11.78 -9.56 0.07
CA ASP A 61 12.71 -10.49 -0.59
C ASP A 61 12.17 -11.02 -1.91
N GLU A 62 10.92 -11.47 -1.94
CA GLU A 62 10.30 -12.07 -3.13
C GLU A 62 8.96 -11.45 -3.41
N SER A 63 8.73 -10.25 -2.89
CA SER A 63 7.39 -9.70 -2.83
C SER A 63 7.44 -8.18 -2.84
N HIS A 64 6.28 -7.57 -2.98
CA HIS A 64 6.17 -6.13 -2.82
C HIS A 64 4.77 -5.74 -2.37
N VAL A 65 4.67 -4.55 -1.79
CA VAL A 65 3.40 -3.87 -1.54
C VAL A 65 3.54 -2.47 -2.14
N SER A 66 2.57 -2.05 -2.92
CA SER A 66 2.59 -0.71 -3.51
C SER A 66 1.25 -0.01 -3.30
N ALA A 67 1.28 1.32 -3.34
CA ALA A 67 0.08 2.14 -3.24
C ALA A 67 0.22 3.36 -4.11
N HIS A 68 -0.87 3.70 -4.81
CA HIS A 68 -1.00 4.93 -5.58
C HIS A 68 -2.22 5.67 -5.08
N CYS A 69 -2.08 6.96 -4.83
CA CYS A 69 -3.18 7.78 -4.34
C CYS A 69 -3.34 9.04 -5.18
N TYR A 70 -4.58 9.30 -5.55
CA TYR A 70 -5.00 10.58 -6.14
C TYR A 70 -5.79 11.29 -5.05
N SER A 71 -5.07 12.07 -4.23
CA SER A 71 -5.59 12.56 -2.95
C SER A 71 -6.73 13.57 -3.09
N ASP A 72 -6.81 14.29 -4.21
CA ASP A 72 -7.87 15.25 -4.44
C ASP A 72 -9.23 14.60 -4.71
N ILE A 73 -9.24 13.39 -5.30
CA ILE A 73 -10.47 12.65 -5.56
C ILE A 73 -10.66 11.47 -4.60
N GLY A 74 -9.70 11.25 -3.70
CA GLY A 74 -9.81 10.20 -2.69
C GLY A 74 -9.70 8.78 -3.21
N LEU A 75 -9.01 8.60 -4.35
CA LEU A 75 -8.79 7.26 -4.90
C LEU A 75 -7.46 6.72 -4.41
N LEU A 76 -7.50 5.51 -3.85
CA LEU A 76 -6.32 4.82 -3.35
C LEU A 76 -6.32 3.41 -3.93
N ALA A 77 -5.25 3.08 -4.67
CA ALA A 77 -5.07 1.75 -5.26
C ALA A 77 -3.86 1.08 -4.61
N ILE A 78 -4.08 -0.10 -4.05
CA ILE A 78 -3.05 -0.85 -3.32
C ILE A 78 -2.92 -2.21 -3.96
N ASP A 79 -1.68 -2.71 -4.07
CA ASP A 79 -1.48 -4.10 -4.44
C ASP A 79 -0.39 -4.74 -3.60
N ALA A 80 -0.51 -6.04 -3.40
CA ALA A 80 0.50 -6.85 -2.73
C ALA A 80 0.73 -8.10 -3.56
N PHE A 81 1.99 -8.39 -3.84
CA PHE A 81 2.39 -9.56 -4.58
C PHE A 81 3.38 -10.38 -3.76
N SER A 82 3.23 -11.69 -3.77
CA SER A 82 4.20 -12.59 -3.15
C SER A 82 4.30 -13.90 -3.91
N CYS A 83 5.51 -14.40 -4.07
CA CYS A 83 5.75 -15.77 -4.56
C CYS A 83 6.50 -16.60 -3.53
N GLY A 84 6.60 -16.11 -2.30
CA GLY A 84 7.25 -16.80 -1.19
C GLY A 84 6.25 -17.29 -0.16
N ASN A 85 6.69 -17.34 1.08
CA ASN A 85 5.87 -17.82 2.20
C ASN A 85 4.95 -16.76 2.77
N THR A 86 5.12 -15.50 2.38
CA THR A 86 4.28 -14.42 2.85
C THR A 86 2.93 -14.45 2.15
N ASP A 87 1.85 -14.37 2.92
CA ASP A 87 0.50 -14.31 2.36
C ASP A 87 0.13 -12.86 2.10
N PRO A 88 0.01 -12.45 0.82
CA PRO A 88 -0.30 -11.05 0.52
C PRO A 88 -1.69 -10.65 1.00
N ALA A 89 -2.63 -11.58 1.15
CA ALA A 89 -3.95 -11.26 1.66
C ALA A 89 -3.89 -10.73 3.10
N ARG A 90 -2.99 -11.25 3.92
CA ARG A 90 -2.82 -10.76 5.29
C ARG A 90 -2.33 -9.32 5.34
N ILE A 91 -1.41 -8.97 4.44
CA ILE A 91 -0.90 -7.60 4.35
C ILE A 91 -2.04 -6.66 3.94
N ILE A 92 -2.79 -7.04 2.91
CA ILE A 92 -3.91 -6.23 2.42
C ILE A 92 -4.99 -6.08 3.50
N GLU A 93 -5.33 -7.14 4.21
CA GLU A 93 -6.33 -7.08 5.29
C GLU A 93 -5.92 -6.14 6.41
N ALA A 94 -4.64 -6.19 6.81
CA ALA A 94 -4.12 -5.30 7.85
C ALA A 94 -4.19 -3.83 7.40
N ILE A 95 -3.84 -3.56 6.16
CA ILE A 95 -3.91 -2.21 5.60
C ILE A 95 -5.36 -1.73 5.53
N GLU A 96 -6.25 -2.57 5.01
CA GLU A 96 -7.66 -2.23 4.86
C GLU A 96 -8.30 -1.90 6.21
N SER A 97 -8.00 -2.68 7.23
CA SER A 97 -8.54 -2.48 8.57
C SER A 97 -8.19 -1.09 9.13
N GLU A 98 -6.94 -0.67 8.96
CA GLU A 98 -6.50 0.64 9.43
C GLU A 98 -7.10 1.78 8.59
N ILE A 99 -7.24 1.58 7.29
CA ILE A 99 -7.85 2.58 6.42
C ILE A 99 -9.31 2.79 6.80
N ARG A 100 -10.05 1.71 7.06
CA ARG A 100 -11.46 1.79 7.45
C ARG A 100 -11.63 2.49 8.79
N THR A 101 -10.68 2.34 9.69
CA THR A 101 -10.69 3.04 10.98
C THR A 101 -10.49 4.54 10.80
N LYS A 102 -9.55 4.92 9.93
CA LYS A 102 -9.23 6.33 9.68
C LYS A 102 -10.28 7.03 8.82
N PHE A 103 -10.85 6.31 7.87
CA PHE A 103 -11.86 6.85 6.94
C PHE A 103 -13.12 5.97 6.99
N PRO A 104 -13.91 6.06 8.07
CA PRO A 104 -15.14 5.26 8.18
C PRO A 104 -16.17 5.73 7.16
N GLY A 105 -16.71 4.80 6.42
CA GLY A 105 -17.71 5.13 5.39
C GLY A 105 -17.47 4.48 4.02
#